data_da7ac310d1de50efb52db895653fed40
#
_entry.id   da7ac310d1de50efb52db895653fed40
#
_cell.length_a   1.000
_cell.length_b   1.000
_cell.length_c   1.000
_cell.angle_alpha   90.00
_cell.angle_beta   90.00
_cell.angle_gamma   90.00
#
_symmetry.space_group_name_H-M   'P 1'
#
loop_
_entity.id
_entity.type
_entity.pdbx_description
1 polymer ?
#
loop_
_entity_poly.entity_id
_entity_poly.type
_entity_poly.pdbx_seq_one_letter_code
_entity_poly.pdbx_strand_id
1 'polypeptide(L)'
;MFGIKDDSVFTDFEENELQRPVPRKEIDADGRTIYMSQEFKIPKQVGPPVLCDFGSAILGNSNKYHSVFIQPQIYRALEVNAGFPWTYSAGIWKVGCMIWDIYEGGSLFTGQDPEFERYRSRAHLAEMIDLLGPPPPSLLTGALRDKFFSSEGKQVLFISYIQAR
;
A
#
# COMPACT_ATOMS: atom_id res chain seq x y z
N MET A 1 3.81 -8.70 8.01
CA MET A 1 5.15 -9.34 8.08
C MET A 1 4.97 -10.82 8.37
N PHE A 2 5.93 -11.65 7.96
CA PHE A 2 5.98 -13.04 8.46
C PHE A 2 6.78 -13.08 9.76
N GLY A 3 6.33 -13.88 10.71
CA GLY A 3 7.05 -14.12 11.95
C GLY A 3 8.34 -14.91 11.71
N ILE A 4 9.31 -14.75 12.58
CA ILE A 4 10.54 -15.53 12.60
C ILE A 4 10.29 -16.73 13.51
N LYS A 5 10.50 -17.94 13.00
CA LYS A 5 10.28 -19.18 13.74
C LYS A 5 11.58 -19.79 14.26
N ASP A 6 12.70 -19.28 13.79
CA ASP A 6 14.03 -19.81 14.02
C ASP A 6 14.96 -18.64 14.41
N ASP A 7 15.51 -18.71 15.62
CA ASP A 7 16.34 -17.64 16.20
C ASP A 7 17.75 -17.57 15.61
N SER A 8 18.13 -18.51 14.73
CA SER A 8 19.47 -18.53 14.13
C SER A 8 19.79 -17.25 13.35
N VAL A 9 18.78 -16.60 12.78
CA VAL A 9 18.96 -15.33 12.06
C VAL A 9 19.45 -14.19 12.98
N PHE A 10 19.07 -14.21 14.26
CA PHE A 10 19.53 -13.23 15.24
C PHE A 10 20.97 -13.50 15.66
N THR A 11 21.29 -14.77 15.90
CA THR A 11 22.66 -15.18 16.21
C THR A 11 23.62 -14.84 15.07
N ASP A 12 23.24 -15.19 13.84
CA ASP A 12 24.00 -14.83 12.64
C ASP A 12 24.19 -13.30 12.52
N PHE A 13 23.15 -12.53 12.85
CA PHE A 13 23.20 -11.07 12.80
C PHE A 13 24.16 -10.50 13.84
N GLU A 14 24.09 -10.99 15.09
CA GLU A 14 24.99 -10.59 16.19
C GLU A 14 26.44 -10.94 15.85
N GLU A 15 26.70 -12.14 15.37
CA GLU A 15 28.06 -12.55 14.98
C GLU A 15 28.62 -11.69 13.84
N ASN A 16 27.78 -11.39 12.84
CA ASN A 16 28.18 -10.51 11.73
C ASN A 16 28.49 -9.10 12.22
N GLU A 17 27.67 -8.55 13.13
CA GLU A 17 27.88 -7.21 13.69
C GLU A 17 29.15 -7.13 14.53
N LEU A 18 29.45 -8.20 15.28
CA LEU A 18 30.71 -8.28 16.04
C LEU A 18 31.95 -8.34 15.14
N GLN A 19 31.87 -9.08 14.03
CA GLN A 19 33.00 -9.24 13.10
C GLN A 19 33.15 -8.08 12.13
N ARG A 20 32.04 -7.49 11.70
CA ARG A 20 31.97 -6.41 10.71
C ARG A 20 30.88 -5.41 11.11
N PRO A 21 31.17 -4.54 12.10
CA PRO A 21 30.19 -3.56 12.57
C PRO A 21 29.66 -2.70 11.41
N VAL A 22 28.37 -2.38 11.44
CA VAL A 22 27.77 -1.46 10.45
C VAL A 22 28.45 -0.09 10.50
N PRO A 23 28.59 0.57 9.36
CA PRO A 23 29.00 1.96 9.32
C PRO A 23 28.12 2.82 10.22
N ARG A 24 28.74 3.66 11.00
CA ARG A 24 28.05 4.58 11.91
C ARG A 24 28.61 5.99 11.77
N LYS A 25 27.76 6.96 12.03
CA LYS A 25 28.13 8.37 12.08
C LYS A 25 27.90 8.89 13.49
N GLU A 26 28.94 9.39 14.10
CA GLU A 26 28.88 10.11 15.37
C GLU A 26 28.55 11.58 15.10
N ILE A 27 27.60 12.14 15.84
CA ILE A 27 27.23 13.55 15.76
C ILE A 27 27.78 14.25 16.99
N ASP A 28 28.87 14.99 16.83
CA ASP A 28 29.59 15.62 17.91
C ASP A 28 28.75 16.62 18.71
N ALA A 29 27.72 17.20 18.10
CA ALA A 29 26.91 18.26 18.72
C ALA A 29 26.04 17.78 19.89
N ASP A 30 25.62 16.51 19.91
CA ASP A 30 24.70 15.96 20.92
C ASP A 30 25.04 14.52 21.37
N GLY A 31 26.17 14.01 20.95
CA GLY A 31 26.66 12.68 21.33
C GLY A 31 25.87 11.52 20.77
N ARG A 32 25.01 11.75 19.78
CA ARG A 32 24.22 10.67 19.12
C ARG A 32 25.05 9.93 18.09
N THR A 33 24.87 8.61 18.07
CA THR A 33 25.42 7.77 17.01
C THR A 33 24.27 7.29 16.11
N ILE A 34 24.43 7.52 14.81
CA ILE A 34 23.50 7.02 13.78
C ILE A 34 24.13 5.81 13.12
N TYR A 35 23.44 4.68 13.20
CA TYR A 35 23.84 3.42 12.58
C TYR A 35 23.15 3.26 11.22
N MET A 36 23.85 2.69 10.24
CA MET A 36 23.21 2.26 9.00
C MET A 36 22.31 1.04 9.27
N SER A 37 21.19 0.99 8.55
CA SER A 37 20.33 -0.19 8.57
C SER A 37 21.02 -1.38 7.93
N GLN A 38 20.82 -2.56 8.50
CA GLN A 38 21.21 -3.84 7.93
C GLN A 38 20.00 -4.67 7.60
N GLU A 39 20.14 -5.52 6.59
CA GLU A 39 19.13 -6.51 6.25
C GLU A 39 19.36 -7.80 7.01
N PHE A 40 18.29 -8.33 7.59
CA PHE A 40 18.31 -9.70 8.10
C PHE A 40 18.28 -10.69 6.94
N LYS A 41 18.99 -11.77 7.05
CA LYS A 41 18.79 -12.90 6.15
C LYS A 41 17.38 -13.45 6.29
N ILE A 42 16.82 -13.91 5.20
CA ILE A 42 15.52 -14.57 5.24
C ILE A 42 15.66 -15.87 6.04
N PRO A 43 14.88 -16.07 7.11
CA PRO A 43 14.95 -17.29 7.91
C PRO A 43 14.59 -18.52 7.07
N LYS A 44 15.21 -19.65 7.34
CA LYS A 44 14.89 -20.92 6.67
C LYS A 44 13.45 -21.36 6.92
N GLN A 45 12.91 -21.00 8.08
CA GLN A 45 11.53 -21.25 8.45
C GLN A 45 10.84 -19.95 8.83
N VAL A 46 9.86 -19.58 8.04
CA VAL A 46 9.00 -18.41 8.34
C VAL A 46 7.86 -18.83 9.27
N GLY A 47 7.53 -17.97 10.20
CA GLY A 47 6.37 -18.11 11.06
C GLY A 47 5.08 -17.65 10.36
N PRO A 48 3.93 -17.74 11.05
CA PRO A 48 2.67 -17.24 10.53
C PRO A 48 2.73 -15.72 10.26
N PRO A 49 1.84 -15.19 9.39
CA PRO A 49 1.71 -13.77 9.19
C PRO A 49 1.36 -13.03 10.48
N VAL A 50 1.99 -11.90 10.71
CA VAL A 50 1.78 -11.04 11.89
C VAL A 50 1.38 -9.65 11.41
N LEU A 51 0.28 -9.15 11.97
CA LEU A 51 -0.13 -7.76 11.76
C LEU A 51 0.77 -6.85 12.60
N CYS A 52 1.36 -5.84 11.98
CA CYS A 52 2.32 -4.92 12.59
C CYS A 52 2.24 -3.54 11.96
N ASP A 53 3.08 -2.62 12.44
CA ASP A 53 3.16 -1.24 11.95
C ASP A 53 1.88 -0.43 12.21
N PHE A 54 1.52 -0.30 13.48
CA PHE A 54 0.33 0.45 13.91
C PHE A 54 0.55 1.96 14.01
N GLY A 55 1.71 2.49 13.60
CA GLY A 55 2.05 3.91 13.70
C GLY A 55 1.08 4.86 12.99
N SER A 56 0.44 4.38 11.91
CA SER A 56 -0.60 5.12 11.19
C SER A 56 -1.99 4.51 11.34
N ALA A 57 -2.18 3.61 12.30
CA ALA A 57 -3.47 2.98 12.52
C ALA A 57 -4.49 3.98 13.06
N ILE A 58 -5.70 3.91 12.55
CA ILE A 58 -6.83 4.70 13.03
C ILE A 58 -7.79 3.75 13.74
N LEU A 59 -8.15 4.13 14.96
CA LEU A 59 -9.12 3.36 15.72
C LEU A 59 -10.48 3.42 15.01
N GLY A 60 -10.90 2.28 14.46
CA GLY A 60 -12.19 2.14 13.83
C GLY A 60 -13.28 2.08 14.89
N ASN A 61 -14.32 2.89 14.73
CA ASN A 61 -15.59 2.69 15.40
C ASN A 61 -16.60 2.35 14.31
N SER A 62 -17.36 1.28 14.48
CA SER A 62 -18.30 0.74 13.49
C SER A 62 -19.30 1.79 12.94
N ASN A 63 -19.48 2.91 13.64
CA ASN A 63 -20.39 3.98 13.27
C ASN A 63 -19.72 5.25 12.75
N LYS A 64 -18.39 5.25 12.56
CA LYS A 64 -17.67 6.41 12.02
C LYS A 64 -17.07 6.09 10.67
N TYR A 65 -17.34 6.97 9.72
CA TYR A 65 -16.65 7.03 8.45
C TYR A 65 -15.41 7.92 8.58
N HIS A 66 -14.35 7.53 7.92
CA HIS A 66 -13.11 8.30 7.87
C HIS A 66 -12.91 8.87 6.47
N SER A 67 -12.31 10.05 6.37
CA SER A 67 -12.06 10.74 5.08
C SER A 67 -10.58 11.06 4.83
N VAL A 68 -9.69 10.68 5.74
CA VAL A 68 -8.25 10.87 5.57
C VAL A 68 -7.68 9.88 4.56
N PHE A 69 -6.67 10.30 3.80
CA PHE A 69 -5.97 9.37 2.92
C PHE A 69 -5.14 8.39 3.74
N ILE A 70 -5.34 7.11 3.45
CA ILE A 70 -4.61 5.98 4.04
C ILE A 70 -4.08 5.08 2.93
N GLN A 71 -3.29 4.10 3.30
CA GLN A 71 -2.72 3.04 2.47
C GLN A 71 -1.66 3.53 1.47
N PRO A 72 -0.63 2.71 1.17
CA PRO A 72 0.26 2.94 0.05
C PRO A 72 -0.52 3.02 -1.26
N GLN A 73 -0.04 3.81 -2.19
CA GLN A 73 -0.77 4.21 -3.40
C GLN A 73 -1.38 3.03 -4.17
N ILE A 74 -0.60 2.00 -4.46
CA ILE A 74 -1.02 0.84 -5.26
C ILE A 74 -1.99 -0.10 -4.52
N TYR A 75 -2.12 0.03 -3.20
CA TYR A 75 -3.02 -0.77 -2.35
C TYR A 75 -4.28 -0.01 -1.93
N ARG A 76 -4.48 1.22 -2.42
CA ARG A 76 -5.64 2.01 -2.02
C ARG A 76 -6.93 1.39 -2.53
N ALA A 77 -7.87 1.25 -1.61
CA ALA A 77 -9.23 0.86 -1.95
C ALA A 77 -9.92 1.94 -2.80
N LEU A 78 -10.94 1.54 -3.54
CA LEU A 78 -11.69 2.42 -4.42
C LEU A 78 -12.19 3.68 -3.70
N GLU A 79 -12.82 3.49 -2.55
CA GLU A 79 -13.36 4.58 -1.74
C GLU A 79 -12.27 5.53 -1.25
N VAL A 80 -11.10 5.02 -0.85
CA VAL A 80 -9.96 5.84 -0.42
C VAL A 80 -9.38 6.62 -1.61
N ASN A 81 -9.25 5.95 -2.75
CA ASN A 81 -8.68 6.54 -3.97
C ASN A 81 -9.57 7.63 -4.56
N ALA A 82 -10.89 7.42 -4.50
CA ALA A 82 -11.90 8.39 -4.93
C ALA A 82 -12.22 9.46 -3.87
N GLY A 83 -11.65 9.38 -2.67
CA GLY A 83 -11.89 10.34 -1.59
C GLY A 83 -13.24 10.21 -0.93
N PHE A 84 -13.86 9.03 -0.99
CA PHE A 84 -15.09 8.73 -0.28
C PHE A 84 -14.84 8.36 1.18
N PRO A 85 -15.86 8.46 2.03
CA PRO A 85 -15.79 7.94 3.39
C PRO A 85 -15.51 6.43 3.37
N TRP A 86 -14.57 6.00 4.20
CA TRP A 86 -14.14 4.61 4.26
C TRP A 86 -14.29 4.00 5.67
N THR A 87 -14.30 2.68 5.74
CA THR A 87 -14.40 1.88 6.95
C THR A 87 -13.37 0.75 6.92
N TYR A 88 -13.59 -0.29 7.70
CA TYR A 88 -12.74 -1.50 7.72
C TYR A 88 -12.59 -2.19 6.37
N SER A 89 -13.56 -2.04 5.46
CA SER A 89 -13.52 -2.61 4.11
C SER A 89 -12.24 -2.24 3.36
N ALA A 90 -11.75 -1.01 3.55
CA ALA A 90 -10.49 -0.56 2.99
C ALA A 90 -9.28 -1.41 3.44
N GLY A 91 -9.29 -1.88 4.70
CA GLY A 91 -8.27 -2.81 5.20
C GLY A 91 -8.34 -4.19 4.53
N ILE A 92 -9.55 -4.71 4.35
CA ILE A 92 -9.77 -6.00 3.66
C ILE A 92 -9.34 -5.93 2.19
N TRP A 93 -9.63 -4.81 1.51
CA TRP A 93 -9.14 -4.56 0.16
C TRP A 93 -7.61 -4.68 0.06
N LYS A 94 -6.89 -4.01 0.99
CA LYS A 94 -5.42 -4.08 1.05
C LYS A 94 -4.92 -5.51 1.23
N VAL A 95 -5.60 -6.32 2.04
CA VAL A 95 -5.27 -7.75 2.23
C VAL A 95 -5.44 -8.51 0.92
N GLY A 96 -6.49 -8.25 0.15
CA GLY A 96 -6.71 -8.85 -1.16
C GLY A 96 -5.56 -8.55 -2.14
N CYS A 97 -5.17 -7.28 -2.25
CA CYS A 97 -4.04 -6.89 -3.09
C CYS A 97 -2.72 -7.54 -2.63
N MET A 98 -2.49 -7.62 -1.31
CA MET A 98 -1.31 -8.28 -0.76
C MET A 98 -1.27 -9.79 -1.09
N ILE A 99 -2.41 -10.47 -1.03
CA ILE A 99 -2.50 -11.90 -1.42
C ILE A 99 -2.12 -12.08 -2.88
N TRP A 100 -2.60 -11.19 -3.75
CA TRP A 100 -2.23 -11.18 -5.16
C TRP A 100 -0.73 -11.03 -5.36
N ASP A 101 -0.11 -10.03 -4.71
CA ASP A 101 1.33 -9.78 -4.81
C ASP A 101 2.17 -11.01 -4.38
N ILE A 102 1.73 -11.69 -3.31
CA ILE A 102 2.40 -12.91 -2.82
C ILE A 102 2.26 -14.07 -3.81
N TYR A 103 1.10 -14.20 -4.45
CA TYR A 103 0.81 -15.31 -5.35
C TYR A 103 1.41 -15.11 -6.75
N GLU A 104 1.26 -13.91 -7.32
CA GLU A 104 1.67 -13.58 -8.70
C GLU A 104 3.08 -12.98 -8.78
N GLY A 105 3.66 -12.56 -7.65
CA GLY A 105 4.98 -11.92 -7.62
C GLY A 105 5.03 -10.50 -8.18
N GLY A 106 3.88 -9.86 -8.34
CA GLY A 106 3.74 -8.49 -8.85
C GLY A 106 2.44 -7.84 -8.42
N SER A 107 2.37 -6.52 -8.46
CA SER A 107 1.22 -5.78 -7.96
C SER A 107 0.00 -5.89 -8.86
N LEU A 108 -1.18 -6.10 -8.25
CA LEU A 108 -2.46 -6.18 -8.94
C LEU A 108 -2.77 -4.89 -9.71
N PHE A 109 -2.46 -3.75 -9.11
CA PHE A 109 -2.62 -2.44 -9.70
C PHE A 109 -1.29 -1.69 -9.67
N THR A 110 -1.02 -0.91 -10.70
CA THR A 110 0.17 -0.07 -10.80
C THR A 110 -0.16 1.40 -10.61
N GLY A 111 -1.33 1.80 -11.06
CA GLY A 111 -1.76 3.18 -11.13
C GLY A 111 -0.85 4.04 -12.01
N GLN A 112 -0.06 3.41 -12.90
CA GLN A 112 0.87 4.08 -13.78
C GLN A 112 0.11 4.81 -14.87
N ASP A 113 0.20 6.13 -14.85
CA ASP A 113 -0.41 6.97 -15.86
C ASP A 113 0.53 7.09 -17.08
N PRO A 114 0.11 6.66 -18.28
CA PRO A 114 0.99 6.64 -19.45
C PRO A 114 1.38 8.01 -19.94
N GLU A 115 0.57 9.05 -19.69
CA GLU A 115 0.86 10.42 -20.10
C GLU A 115 1.92 11.07 -19.19
N PHE A 116 1.93 10.70 -17.89
CA PHE A 116 2.79 11.32 -16.89
C PHE A 116 3.89 10.40 -16.37
N GLU A 117 3.93 9.16 -16.80
CA GLU A 117 4.89 8.12 -16.39
C GLU A 117 5.06 7.99 -14.86
N ARG A 118 3.96 8.21 -14.12
CA ARG A 118 3.94 8.12 -12.65
C ARG A 118 2.57 7.71 -12.14
N TYR A 119 2.52 7.29 -10.86
CA TYR A 119 1.26 6.99 -10.21
C TYR A 119 0.28 8.17 -10.25
N ARG A 120 -0.96 7.89 -10.65
CA ARG A 120 -2.09 8.77 -10.53
C ARG A 120 -3.36 8.01 -10.13
N SER A 121 -4.15 8.63 -9.26
CA SER A 121 -5.43 8.05 -8.81
C SER A 121 -6.36 7.72 -9.97
N ARG A 122 -6.35 8.52 -11.04
CA ARG A 122 -7.17 8.26 -12.24
C ARG A 122 -6.78 6.96 -12.95
N ALA A 123 -5.46 6.71 -13.09
CA ALA A 123 -4.97 5.50 -13.72
C ALA A 123 -5.29 4.27 -12.87
N HIS A 124 -5.10 4.36 -11.56
CA HIS A 124 -5.43 3.30 -10.63
C HIS A 124 -6.94 2.98 -10.62
N LEU A 125 -7.80 4.00 -10.61
CA LEU A 125 -9.26 3.80 -10.73
C LEU A 125 -9.63 3.10 -12.03
N ALA A 126 -8.90 3.37 -13.11
CA ALA A 126 -9.11 2.71 -14.38
C ALA A 126 -8.81 1.23 -14.34
N GLU A 127 -7.64 0.90 -13.83
CA GLU A 127 -7.24 -0.50 -13.68
C GLU A 127 -8.28 -1.26 -12.84
N MET A 128 -8.81 -0.62 -11.77
CA MET A 128 -9.89 -1.21 -10.96
C MET A 128 -11.16 -1.44 -11.77
N ILE A 129 -11.55 -0.47 -12.59
CA ILE A 129 -12.79 -0.57 -13.39
C ILE A 129 -12.63 -1.57 -14.54
N ASP A 130 -11.45 -1.61 -15.15
CA ASP A 130 -11.15 -2.60 -16.19
C ASP A 130 -11.26 -4.03 -15.65
N LEU A 131 -10.75 -4.24 -14.44
CA LEU A 131 -10.76 -5.56 -13.81
C LEU A 131 -12.12 -5.96 -13.20
N LEU A 132 -12.78 -5.02 -12.51
CA LEU A 132 -13.94 -5.30 -11.65
C LEU A 132 -15.26 -4.79 -12.22
N GLY A 133 -15.19 -4.03 -13.29
CA GLY A 133 -16.35 -3.33 -13.83
C GLY A 133 -16.63 -1.98 -13.16
N PRO A 134 -17.62 -1.24 -13.62
CA PRO A 134 -17.94 0.08 -13.09
C PRO A 134 -18.37 0.02 -11.62
N PRO A 135 -17.99 1.04 -10.82
CA PRO A 135 -18.36 1.10 -9.42
C PRO A 135 -19.89 1.20 -9.27
N PRO A 136 -20.46 0.65 -8.19
CA PRO A 136 -21.88 0.75 -7.93
C PRO A 136 -22.32 2.23 -7.78
N PRO A 137 -23.54 2.59 -8.23
CA PRO A 137 -24.04 3.97 -8.18
C PRO A 137 -23.97 4.61 -6.79
N SER A 138 -24.09 3.83 -5.73
CA SER A 138 -24.00 4.30 -4.34
C SER A 138 -22.62 4.87 -3.99
N LEU A 139 -21.55 4.44 -4.66
CA LEU A 139 -20.21 4.97 -4.50
C LEU A 139 -19.95 6.21 -5.37
N LEU A 140 -20.86 6.53 -6.30
CA LEU A 140 -20.71 7.67 -7.20
C LEU A 140 -21.30 8.99 -6.65
N THR A 141 -21.62 9.05 -5.35
CA THR A 141 -22.26 10.22 -4.72
C THR A 141 -21.29 11.14 -3.97
N GLY A 142 -20.00 10.81 -3.93
CA GLY A 142 -18.98 11.57 -3.17
C GLY A 142 -18.48 12.83 -3.88
N ALA A 143 -17.84 13.71 -3.13
CA ALA A 143 -17.34 15.02 -3.58
C ALA A 143 -16.33 14.98 -4.74
N LEU A 144 -15.71 13.82 -5.00
CA LEU A 144 -14.78 13.64 -6.12
C LEU A 144 -15.40 12.91 -7.33
N ARG A 145 -16.71 12.61 -7.25
CA ARG A 145 -17.41 11.96 -8.36
C ARG A 145 -17.18 12.71 -9.68
N ASP A 146 -17.45 14.02 -9.67
CA ASP A 146 -17.40 14.85 -10.87
C ASP A 146 -15.98 15.03 -11.43
N LYS A 147 -14.97 14.69 -10.62
CA LYS A 147 -13.56 14.68 -11.06
C LYS A 147 -13.21 13.48 -11.91
N PHE A 148 -13.87 12.35 -11.69
CA PHE A 148 -13.55 11.07 -12.33
C PHE A 148 -14.67 10.52 -13.22
N PHE A 149 -15.91 10.96 -13.00
CA PHE A 149 -17.10 10.43 -13.70
C PHE A 149 -17.98 11.55 -14.22
N SER A 150 -18.63 11.32 -15.38
CA SER A 150 -19.67 12.20 -15.91
C SER A 150 -20.96 12.11 -15.11
N SER A 151 -21.93 12.99 -15.39
CA SER A 151 -23.28 12.91 -14.84
C SER A 151 -23.98 11.57 -15.12
N GLU A 152 -23.61 10.89 -16.20
CA GLU A 152 -24.10 9.57 -16.59
C GLU A 152 -23.34 8.40 -15.95
N GLY A 153 -22.37 8.68 -15.06
CA GLY A 153 -21.51 7.67 -14.43
C GLY A 153 -20.43 7.10 -15.36
N LYS A 154 -20.24 7.66 -16.56
CA LYS A 154 -19.14 7.31 -17.45
C LYS A 154 -17.87 8.03 -17.01
N GLN A 155 -16.73 7.35 -17.09
CA GLN A 155 -15.44 7.98 -16.77
C GLN A 155 -15.10 9.09 -17.75
N VAL A 156 -14.89 10.29 -17.23
CA VAL A 156 -14.61 11.49 -18.05
C VAL A 156 -13.18 11.48 -18.63
N LEU A 157 -12.27 10.72 -18.03
CA LEU A 157 -10.82 10.80 -18.34
C LEU A 157 -10.25 9.54 -18.98
N PHE A 158 -11.09 8.62 -19.51
CA PHE A 158 -10.66 7.26 -19.80
C PHE A 158 -10.70 6.78 -21.24
N ILE A 159 -11.23 7.55 -22.18
CA ILE A 159 -11.32 7.10 -23.58
C ILE A 159 -9.93 6.87 -24.21
N SER A 160 -8.91 7.54 -23.73
CA SER A 160 -7.53 7.38 -24.24
C SER A 160 -6.74 6.22 -23.61
N TYR A 161 -7.13 5.73 -22.44
CA TYR A 161 -6.36 4.71 -21.72
C TYR A 161 -6.64 3.28 -22.17
N ILE A 162 -7.91 2.97 -22.48
CA ILE A 162 -8.33 1.62 -22.92
C ILE A 162 -7.98 1.38 -24.40
N GLN A 163 -7.86 2.43 -25.22
CA GLN A 163 -7.48 2.30 -26.65
C GLN A 163 -5.98 2.12 -26.89
N ALA A 164 -5.16 2.22 -25.86
CA ALA A 164 -3.69 2.12 -25.96
C ALA A 164 -3.11 0.77 -25.47
N ARG A 165 -3.97 -0.23 -25.17
CA ARG A 165 -3.55 -1.60 -24.84
C ARG A 165 -3.86 -2.58 -25.96
#